data_ba26cd5289b47d5c239080fe1a1b4d7b
#
_entry.id   ba26cd5289b47d5c239080fe1a1b4d7b
#
_cell.length_a   1.000
_cell.length_b   1.000
_cell.length_c   1.000
_cell.angle_alpha   90.00
_cell.angle_beta   90.00
_cell.angle_gamma   90.00
#
_symmetry.space_group_name_H-M   'P 1'
#
loop_
_entity.id
_entity.type
_entity.pdbx_description
1 polymer ?
#
loop_
_entity_poly.entity_id
_entity_poly.type
_entity_poly.pdbx_seq_one_letter_code
_entity_poly.pdbx_strand_id
1 'polypeptide(L)'
;SLIKENVTIPVILFPGNSMQVEPAADALLFLSLISGRNPELLIGQHVVAAPIIKNSKLEVIPTGYLLINSGRTTSVAYISNTTPIPDDKYSLAACTAMAGEMLGLQAIYLDAGSGAEKEISAKMIATVRKAVGVPLIVGGGINSSQKALNALEAGADMIVIGNSLEKNPNLLIEISDKVYEWNE
;
A
#
# COMPACT_ATOMS: atom_id res chain seq x y z
N SER A 1 -9.17 4.84 -20.52
CA SER A 1 -7.82 5.37 -20.30
C SER A 1 -6.79 4.52 -21.03
N LEU A 2 -5.65 5.11 -21.41
CA LEU A 2 -4.60 4.41 -22.15
C LEU A 2 -4.15 3.10 -21.49
N ILE A 3 -4.11 3.04 -20.15
CA ILE A 3 -3.75 1.80 -19.45
C ILE A 3 -4.79 0.71 -19.75
N LYS A 4 -6.07 0.98 -19.56
CA LYS A 4 -7.15 -0.02 -19.79
C LYS A 4 -7.24 -0.52 -21.24
N GLU A 5 -6.79 0.28 -22.20
CA GLU A 5 -6.75 -0.10 -23.64
C GLU A 5 -5.60 -1.07 -23.95
N ASN A 6 -4.58 -1.12 -23.08
CA ASN A 6 -3.35 -1.89 -23.32
C ASN A 6 -3.13 -3.06 -22.34
N VAL A 7 -3.98 -3.22 -21.31
CA VAL A 7 -3.86 -4.31 -20.34
C VAL A 7 -5.17 -5.06 -20.16
N THR A 8 -5.08 -6.35 -19.87
CA THR A 8 -6.23 -7.23 -19.56
C THR A 8 -6.40 -7.46 -18.05
N ILE A 9 -5.41 -7.10 -17.26
CA ILE A 9 -5.44 -7.22 -15.80
C ILE A 9 -6.25 -6.07 -15.17
N PRO A 10 -6.82 -6.25 -13.97
CA PRO A 10 -7.50 -5.17 -13.25
C PRO A 10 -6.60 -3.97 -12.99
N VAL A 11 -7.13 -2.77 -13.18
CA VAL A 11 -6.47 -1.50 -12.87
C VAL A 11 -7.06 -0.94 -11.57
N ILE A 12 -6.27 -0.97 -10.51
CA ILE A 12 -6.66 -0.51 -9.18
C ILE A 12 -6.00 0.84 -8.90
N LEU A 13 -6.81 1.83 -8.56
CA LEU A 13 -6.30 3.15 -8.20
C LEU A 13 -5.67 3.13 -6.80
N PHE A 14 -4.53 3.80 -6.68
CA PHE A 14 -3.87 4.13 -5.41
C PHE A 14 -3.84 5.66 -5.26
N PRO A 15 -4.98 6.29 -4.86
CA PRO A 15 -5.10 7.74 -4.87
C PRO A 15 -4.37 8.38 -3.69
N GLY A 16 -3.60 9.42 -3.96
CA GLY A 16 -2.97 10.27 -2.94
C GLY A 16 -3.92 11.37 -2.40
N ASN A 17 -5.03 11.65 -3.11
CA ASN A 17 -6.05 12.61 -2.69
C ASN A 17 -7.38 12.34 -3.42
N SER A 18 -8.45 13.04 -2.97
CA SER A 18 -9.81 12.89 -3.50
C SER A 18 -9.98 13.30 -4.98
N MET A 19 -9.05 14.07 -5.54
CA MET A 19 -9.10 14.51 -6.95
C MET A 19 -8.56 13.45 -7.94
N GLN A 20 -7.95 12.39 -7.44
CA GLN A 20 -7.34 11.32 -8.26
C GLN A 20 -8.28 10.14 -8.48
N VAL A 21 -9.57 10.33 -8.32
CA VAL A 21 -10.58 9.31 -8.63
C VAL A 21 -10.85 9.31 -10.13
N GLU A 22 -10.50 8.20 -10.82
CA GLU A 22 -10.74 7.99 -12.26
C GLU A 22 -11.76 6.85 -12.46
N PRO A 23 -13.01 7.17 -12.84
CA PRO A 23 -14.08 6.17 -12.94
C PRO A 23 -13.86 5.07 -14.01
N ALA A 24 -12.89 5.25 -14.90
CA ALA A 24 -12.54 4.24 -15.93
C ALA A 24 -11.69 3.09 -15.40
N ALA A 25 -11.18 3.16 -14.18
CA ALA A 25 -10.49 2.06 -13.52
C ALA A 25 -11.47 0.97 -13.05
N ASP A 26 -10.97 -0.17 -12.60
CA ASP A 26 -11.79 -1.28 -12.09
C ASP A 26 -12.10 -1.12 -10.59
N ALA A 27 -11.10 -0.71 -9.83
CA ALA A 27 -11.20 -0.58 -8.38
C ALA A 27 -10.37 0.60 -7.84
N LEU A 28 -10.57 0.92 -6.58
CA LEU A 28 -9.67 1.82 -5.86
C LEU A 28 -9.41 1.32 -4.43
N LEU A 29 -8.19 1.55 -3.95
CA LEU A 29 -7.86 1.43 -2.54
C LEU A 29 -8.41 2.67 -1.82
N PHE A 30 -9.43 2.46 -0.98
CA PHE A 30 -10.04 3.52 -0.18
C PHE A 30 -9.25 3.66 1.12
N LEU A 31 -8.15 4.43 1.04
CA LEU A 31 -7.08 4.46 2.01
C LEU A 31 -7.44 5.28 3.25
N SER A 32 -7.41 4.66 4.42
CA SER A 32 -7.40 5.36 5.71
C SER A 32 -6.01 5.26 6.35
N LEU A 33 -5.35 6.39 6.62
CA LEU A 33 -4.02 6.44 7.23
C LEU A 33 -4.12 6.15 8.74
N ILE A 34 -4.37 4.90 9.09
CA ILE A 34 -4.65 4.46 10.46
C ILE A 34 -3.44 4.49 11.40
N SER A 35 -2.22 4.57 10.87
CA SER A 35 -1.01 4.82 11.67
C SER A 35 -0.88 6.29 12.10
N GLY A 36 -1.58 7.20 11.45
CA GLY A 36 -1.63 8.61 11.79
C GLY A 36 -2.71 8.97 12.80
N ARG A 37 -2.78 10.28 13.12
CA ARG A 37 -3.83 10.86 13.96
C ARG A 37 -4.44 12.09 13.27
N ASN A 38 -4.26 12.18 11.94
CA ASN A 38 -4.79 13.25 11.12
C ASN A 38 -6.22 12.87 10.66
N PRO A 39 -7.27 13.53 11.15
CA PRO A 39 -8.65 13.19 10.81
C PRO A 39 -8.97 13.36 9.32
N GLU A 40 -8.27 14.27 8.61
CA GLU A 40 -8.44 14.44 7.16
C GLU A 40 -8.10 13.16 6.39
N LEU A 41 -7.11 12.41 6.85
CA LEU A 41 -6.67 11.18 6.19
C LEU A 41 -7.29 9.92 6.81
N LEU A 42 -8.01 10.06 7.92
CA LEU A 42 -8.80 8.98 8.53
C LEU A 42 -10.21 8.93 7.97
N ILE A 43 -10.82 10.08 7.66
CA ILE A 43 -12.20 10.17 7.16
C ILE A 43 -12.48 11.41 6.31
N GLY A 44 -11.81 12.54 6.51
CA GLY A 44 -12.13 13.81 5.83
C GLY A 44 -12.12 13.70 4.32
N GLN A 45 -11.03 13.21 3.73
CA GLN A 45 -10.92 13.02 2.27
C GLN A 45 -11.91 11.98 1.73
N HIS A 46 -12.29 11.01 2.53
CA HIS A 46 -13.29 10.00 2.16
C HIS A 46 -14.67 10.62 1.99
N VAL A 47 -15.06 11.55 2.89
CA VAL A 47 -16.32 12.28 2.80
C VAL A 47 -16.40 13.07 1.50
N VAL A 48 -15.30 13.74 1.10
CA VAL A 48 -15.25 14.52 -0.15
C VAL A 48 -15.34 13.61 -1.38
N ALA A 49 -14.66 12.46 -1.38
CA ALA A 49 -14.64 11.55 -2.51
C ALA A 49 -15.89 10.67 -2.64
N ALA A 50 -16.59 10.39 -1.55
CA ALA A 50 -17.70 9.44 -1.49
C ALA A 50 -18.79 9.66 -2.55
N PRO A 51 -19.28 10.89 -2.84
CA PRO A 51 -20.33 11.08 -3.85
C PRO A 51 -19.88 10.68 -5.26
N ILE A 52 -18.61 10.97 -5.62
CA ILE A 52 -18.03 10.62 -6.93
C ILE A 52 -17.89 9.11 -7.03
N ILE A 53 -17.31 8.48 -5.99
CA ILE A 53 -17.08 7.04 -5.95
C ILE A 53 -18.42 6.28 -5.98
N LYS A 54 -19.42 6.73 -5.22
CA LYS A 54 -20.76 6.09 -5.17
C LYS A 54 -21.47 6.10 -6.52
N ASN A 55 -21.24 7.11 -7.34
CA ASN A 55 -21.82 7.24 -8.68
C ASN A 55 -20.96 6.58 -9.77
N SER A 56 -19.79 6.06 -9.42
CA SER A 56 -18.92 5.30 -10.33
C SER A 56 -19.26 3.81 -10.29
N LYS A 57 -18.58 3.03 -11.15
CA LYS A 57 -18.63 1.56 -11.12
C LYS A 57 -17.41 0.96 -10.43
N LEU A 58 -16.59 1.79 -9.78
CA LEU A 58 -15.37 1.34 -9.11
C LEU A 58 -15.70 0.39 -7.97
N GLU A 59 -15.00 -0.73 -7.92
CA GLU A 59 -14.95 -1.54 -6.71
C GLU A 59 -14.18 -0.75 -5.62
N VAL A 60 -14.78 -0.63 -4.45
CA VAL A 60 -14.17 0.08 -3.31
C VAL A 60 -13.52 -0.92 -2.39
N ILE A 61 -12.21 -0.82 -2.20
CA ILE A 61 -11.43 -1.68 -1.31
C ILE A 61 -11.01 -0.88 -0.07
N PRO A 62 -11.78 -0.94 1.04
CA PRO A 62 -11.42 -0.24 2.28
C PRO A 62 -10.07 -0.73 2.80
N THR A 63 -9.08 0.16 2.85
CA THR A 63 -7.68 -0.22 3.10
C THR A 63 -7.09 0.56 4.27
N GLY A 64 -6.59 -0.17 5.26
CA GLY A 64 -5.82 0.39 6.37
C GLY A 64 -4.38 0.67 5.95
N TYR A 65 -4.03 1.94 5.83
CA TYR A 65 -2.70 2.35 5.42
C TYR A 65 -1.83 2.65 6.65
N LEU A 66 -0.72 1.94 6.78
CA LEU A 66 0.26 2.10 7.84
C LEU A 66 1.58 2.62 7.25
N LEU A 67 1.96 3.84 7.64
CA LEU A 67 3.25 4.40 7.29
C LEU A 67 4.30 3.92 8.30
N ILE A 68 5.35 3.27 7.79
CA ILE A 68 6.47 2.73 8.57
C ILE A 68 7.71 3.58 8.32
N ASN A 69 8.50 3.83 9.34
CA ASN A 69 9.74 4.57 9.21
C ASN A 69 10.75 3.86 8.30
N SER A 70 11.27 4.58 7.32
CA SER A 70 12.22 4.07 6.33
C SER A 70 13.62 4.66 6.45
N GLY A 71 13.93 5.31 7.58
CA GLY A 71 15.22 5.95 7.83
C GLY A 71 15.30 7.43 7.48
N ARG A 72 14.32 7.95 6.72
CA ARG A 72 14.21 9.39 6.39
C ARG A 72 12.76 9.85 6.35
N THR A 73 12.56 11.17 6.41
CA THR A 73 11.23 11.76 6.18
C THR A 73 10.84 11.61 4.72
N THR A 74 9.71 10.94 4.47
CA THR A 74 9.13 10.76 3.13
C THR A 74 8.11 11.86 2.82
N SER A 75 7.77 12.03 1.53
CA SER A 75 6.77 13.02 1.12
C SER A 75 5.42 12.78 1.79
N VAL A 76 5.01 11.50 1.94
CA VAL A 76 3.76 11.16 2.62
C VAL A 76 3.79 11.54 4.09
N ALA A 77 4.90 11.31 4.80
CA ALA A 77 5.04 11.73 6.21
C ALA A 77 4.91 13.24 6.37
N TYR A 78 5.59 14.00 5.50
CA TYR A 78 5.56 15.45 5.53
C TYR A 78 4.19 16.03 5.22
N ILE A 79 3.58 15.62 4.10
CA ILE A 79 2.28 16.16 3.65
C ILE A 79 1.15 15.74 4.60
N SER A 80 1.17 14.52 5.12
CA SER A 80 0.16 14.02 6.04
C SER A 80 0.32 14.55 7.47
N ASN A 81 1.43 15.20 7.76
CA ASN A 81 1.83 15.59 9.13
C ASN A 81 1.74 14.39 10.10
N THR A 82 2.20 13.23 9.62
CA THR A 82 2.13 11.97 10.36
C THR A 82 3.53 11.47 10.72
N THR A 83 3.74 11.16 11.99
CA THR A 83 4.94 10.44 12.42
C THR A 83 4.78 8.97 12.05
N PRO A 84 5.67 8.40 11.22
CA PRO A 84 5.63 6.98 10.87
C PRO A 84 5.81 6.08 12.10
N ILE A 85 5.26 4.88 12.07
CA ILE A 85 5.54 3.85 13.08
C ILE A 85 7.04 3.51 12.99
N PRO A 86 7.79 3.55 14.11
CA PRO A 86 9.20 3.16 14.11
C PRO A 86 9.41 1.73 13.57
N ASP A 87 10.47 1.53 12.80
CA ASP A 87 10.76 0.27 12.09
C ASP A 87 11.07 -0.92 13.02
N ASP A 88 11.34 -0.65 14.30
CA ASP A 88 11.54 -1.65 15.36
C ASP A 88 10.29 -1.94 16.21
N LYS A 89 9.19 -1.21 16.02
CA LYS A 89 7.96 -1.34 16.83
C LYS A 89 6.95 -2.29 16.16
N TYR A 90 7.34 -3.53 15.95
CA TYR A 90 6.55 -4.56 15.25
C TYR A 90 5.16 -4.78 15.88
N SER A 91 5.09 -4.85 17.22
CA SER A 91 3.82 -5.02 17.94
C SER A 91 2.88 -3.84 17.79
N LEU A 92 3.41 -2.61 17.70
CA LEU A 92 2.58 -1.42 17.47
C LEU A 92 1.94 -1.47 16.08
N ALA A 93 2.71 -1.85 15.05
CA ALA A 93 2.17 -2.02 13.70
C ALA A 93 1.10 -3.12 13.66
N ALA A 94 1.37 -4.27 14.29
CA ALA A 94 0.41 -5.37 14.37
C ALA A 94 -0.89 -4.95 15.08
N CYS A 95 -0.81 -4.27 16.23
CA CYS A 95 -2.00 -3.78 16.93
C CYS A 95 -2.78 -2.76 16.10
N THR A 96 -2.08 -1.89 15.37
CA THR A 96 -2.72 -0.91 14.48
C THR A 96 -3.45 -1.60 13.33
N ALA A 97 -2.81 -2.62 12.72
CA ALA A 97 -3.41 -3.41 11.64
C ALA A 97 -4.65 -4.19 12.13
N MET A 98 -4.57 -4.87 13.29
CA MET A 98 -5.72 -5.55 13.92
C MET A 98 -6.90 -4.60 14.17
N ALA A 99 -6.62 -3.40 14.68
CA ALA A 99 -7.66 -2.40 14.87
C ALA A 99 -8.32 -2.00 13.55
N GLY A 100 -7.55 -1.86 12.48
CA GLY A 100 -8.06 -1.61 11.12
C GLY A 100 -8.98 -2.73 10.64
N GLU A 101 -8.57 -3.98 10.76
CA GLU A 101 -9.38 -5.14 10.41
C GLU A 101 -10.68 -5.21 11.24
N MET A 102 -10.60 -4.99 12.55
CA MET A 102 -11.78 -4.96 13.44
C MET A 102 -12.75 -3.81 13.11
N LEU A 103 -12.26 -2.72 12.50
CA LEU A 103 -13.09 -1.63 11.98
C LEU A 103 -13.70 -1.93 10.60
N GLY A 104 -13.40 -3.11 10.02
CA GLY A 104 -13.96 -3.55 8.73
C GLY A 104 -13.11 -3.19 7.53
N LEU A 105 -11.85 -2.77 7.71
CA LEU A 105 -10.94 -2.59 6.57
C LEU A 105 -10.60 -3.94 5.95
N GLN A 106 -10.68 -4.02 4.63
CA GLN A 106 -10.61 -5.27 3.86
C GLN A 106 -9.21 -5.59 3.35
N ALA A 107 -8.28 -4.67 3.49
CA ALA A 107 -6.86 -4.85 3.23
C ALA A 107 -6.03 -4.01 4.19
N ILE A 108 -4.80 -4.44 4.44
CA ILE A 108 -3.80 -3.67 5.18
C ILE A 108 -2.63 -3.37 4.24
N TYR A 109 -2.21 -2.10 4.20
CA TYR A 109 -1.06 -1.68 3.43
C TYR A 109 0.05 -1.16 4.35
N LEU A 110 1.18 -1.85 4.36
CA LEU A 110 2.41 -1.37 4.98
C LEU A 110 3.24 -0.63 3.94
N ASP A 111 3.50 0.65 4.17
CA ASP A 111 4.28 1.48 3.26
C ASP A 111 5.48 2.12 3.95
N ALA A 112 6.66 1.92 3.37
CA ALA A 112 7.87 2.64 3.77
C ALA A 112 7.91 4.08 3.21
N GLY A 113 6.97 4.42 2.31
CA GLY A 113 6.84 5.70 1.65
C GLY A 113 7.63 5.82 0.33
N SER A 114 7.16 6.73 -0.53
CA SER A 114 7.82 7.01 -1.81
C SER A 114 9.24 7.51 -1.59
N GLY A 115 10.20 6.89 -2.27
CA GLY A 115 11.62 7.19 -2.14
C GLY A 115 12.26 6.72 -0.84
N ALA A 116 11.67 5.74 -0.16
CA ALA A 116 12.22 5.12 1.04
C ALA A 116 13.67 4.66 0.86
N GLU A 117 14.50 4.84 1.87
CA GLU A 117 15.88 4.33 1.87
C GLU A 117 15.93 2.82 2.12
N LYS A 118 15.02 2.35 2.97
CA LYS A 118 14.92 0.95 3.36
C LYS A 118 13.52 0.42 3.06
N GLU A 119 13.45 -0.83 2.63
CA GLU A 119 12.22 -1.59 2.57
C GLU A 119 11.70 -1.93 3.98
N ILE A 120 10.45 -2.34 4.08
CA ILE A 120 9.87 -2.85 5.31
C ILE A 120 10.52 -4.20 5.64
N SER A 121 11.00 -4.35 6.88
CA SER A 121 11.71 -5.57 7.28
C SER A 121 10.79 -6.79 7.25
N ALA A 122 11.35 -7.95 6.86
CA ALA A 122 10.64 -9.24 6.87
C ALA A 122 9.99 -9.53 8.24
N LYS A 123 10.66 -9.14 9.34
CA LYS A 123 10.13 -9.30 10.69
C LYS A 123 8.87 -8.44 10.94
N MET A 124 8.84 -7.21 10.42
CA MET A 124 7.66 -6.34 10.49
C MET A 124 6.49 -6.97 9.73
N ILE A 125 6.73 -7.38 8.47
CA ILE A 125 5.73 -8.01 7.61
C ILE A 125 5.17 -9.28 8.28
N ALA A 126 6.04 -10.20 8.71
CA ALA A 126 5.64 -11.45 9.35
C ALA A 126 4.86 -11.23 10.66
N THR A 127 5.20 -10.17 11.43
CA THR A 127 4.50 -9.86 12.67
C THR A 127 3.08 -9.35 12.38
N VAL A 128 2.93 -8.47 11.39
CA VAL A 128 1.61 -7.98 10.97
C VAL A 128 0.80 -9.09 10.31
N ARG A 129 1.41 -9.92 9.42
CA ARG A 129 0.72 -11.05 8.77
C ARG A 129 0.08 -12.02 9.78
N LYS A 130 0.78 -12.32 10.87
CA LYS A 130 0.25 -13.18 11.94
C LYS A 130 -0.91 -12.56 12.71
N ALA A 131 -1.06 -11.25 12.65
CA ALA A 131 -2.04 -10.51 13.44
C ALA A 131 -3.36 -10.24 12.69
N VAL A 132 -3.37 -10.33 11.35
CA VAL A 132 -4.55 -10.02 10.52
C VAL A 132 -4.85 -11.16 9.54
N GLY A 133 -6.13 -11.34 9.19
CA GLY A 133 -6.60 -12.31 8.22
C GLY A 133 -6.83 -11.73 6.81
N VAL A 134 -6.96 -10.41 6.71
CA VAL A 134 -7.16 -9.70 5.43
C VAL A 134 -5.87 -9.64 4.59
N PRO A 135 -5.97 -9.41 3.26
CA PRO A 135 -4.81 -9.23 2.40
C PRO A 135 -3.83 -8.17 2.91
N LEU A 136 -2.54 -8.51 2.87
CA LEU A 136 -1.44 -7.66 3.28
C LEU A 136 -0.66 -7.16 2.06
N ILE A 137 -0.70 -5.86 1.82
CA ILE A 137 0.01 -5.16 0.76
C ILE A 137 1.28 -4.55 1.35
N VAL A 138 2.41 -4.66 0.67
CA VAL A 138 3.69 -4.10 1.11
C VAL A 138 4.31 -3.27 0.02
N GLY A 139 4.71 -2.04 0.34
CA GLY A 139 5.34 -1.12 -0.59
C GLY A 139 6.40 -0.22 0.01
N GLY A 140 7.06 0.53 -0.86
CA GLY A 140 8.16 1.42 -0.51
C GLY A 140 9.51 0.72 -0.36
N GLY A 141 10.54 1.26 -1.00
CA GLY A 141 11.92 0.76 -0.91
C GLY A 141 12.22 -0.55 -1.66
N ILE A 142 11.25 -1.16 -2.34
CA ILE A 142 11.46 -2.36 -3.17
C ILE A 142 12.07 -1.92 -4.51
N ASN A 143 13.32 -2.29 -4.73
CA ASN A 143 14.10 -1.89 -5.92
C ASN A 143 14.93 -3.03 -6.52
N SER A 144 14.63 -4.27 -6.16
CA SER A 144 15.21 -5.49 -6.73
C SER A 144 14.26 -6.67 -6.57
N SER A 145 14.44 -7.70 -7.40
CA SER A 145 13.70 -8.97 -7.31
C SER A 145 13.89 -9.65 -5.95
N GLN A 146 15.09 -9.61 -5.37
CA GLN A 146 15.35 -10.19 -4.06
C GLN A 146 14.53 -9.52 -2.94
N LYS A 147 14.40 -8.18 -2.95
CA LYS A 147 13.56 -7.48 -1.98
C LYS A 147 12.08 -7.78 -2.15
N ALA A 148 11.64 -7.96 -3.40
CA ALA A 148 10.29 -8.40 -3.71
C ALA A 148 10.02 -9.79 -3.11
N LEU A 149 10.89 -10.76 -3.35
CA LEU A 149 10.79 -12.11 -2.77
C LEU A 149 10.81 -12.08 -1.24
N ASN A 150 11.72 -11.34 -0.63
CA ASN A 150 11.79 -11.23 0.83
C ASN A 150 10.46 -10.75 1.44
N ALA A 151 9.75 -9.84 0.76
CA ALA A 151 8.45 -9.36 1.22
C ALA A 151 7.37 -10.45 1.09
N LEU A 152 7.33 -11.17 -0.03
CA LEU A 152 6.39 -12.28 -0.26
C LEU A 152 6.63 -13.44 0.72
N GLU A 153 7.89 -13.89 0.88
CA GLU A 153 8.27 -14.92 1.84
C GLU A 153 7.94 -14.55 3.28
N ALA A 154 7.99 -13.26 3.61
CA ALA A 154 7.59 -12.76 4.92
C ALA A 154 6.07 -12.72 5.15
N GLY A 155 5.26 -12.95 4.09
CA GLY A 155 3.81 -13.07 4.15
C GLY A 155 3.03 -11.91 3.56
N ALA A 156 3.64 -11.10 2.68
CA ALA A 156 2.90 -10.16 1.86
C ALA A 156 2.10 -10.92 0.79
N ASP A 157 0.82 -10.57 0.61
CA ASP A 157 -0.02 -11.09 -0.48
C ASP A 157 0.19 -10.31 -1.78
N MET A 158 0.55 -9.02 -1.65
CA MET A 158 0.82 -8.12 -2.77
C MET A 158 2.01 -7.21 -2.47
N ILE A 159 2.78 -6.89 -3.51
CA ILE A 159 3.87 -5.90 -3.45
C ILE A 159 3.59 -4.71 -4.35
N VAL A 160 4.00 -3.53 -3.93
CA VAL A 160 3.86 -2.29 -4.70
C VAL A 160 5.24 -1.68 -4.98
N ILE A 161 5.51 -1.44 -6.26
CA ILE A 161 6.77 -0.88 -6.73
C ILE A 161 6.45 0.36 -7.58
N GLY A 162 6.97 1.50 -7.17
CA GLY A 162 6.77 2.78 -7.85
C GLY A 162 8.07 3.33 -8.46
N ASN A 163 8.70 4.27 -7.78
CA ASN A 163 9.86 5.04 -8.25
C ASN A 163 11.02 4.23 -8.89
N SER A 164 11.17 2.97 -8.49
CA SER A 164 12.21 2.10 -9.07
C SER A 164 11.90 1.72 -10.51
N LEU A 165 10.61 1.50 -10.84
CA LEU A 165 10.16 1.22 -12.20
C LEU A 165 10.24 2.45 -13.10
N GLU A 166 9.97 3.64 -12.57
CA GLU A 166 10.13 4.89 -13.33
C GLU A 166 11.58 5.12 -13.78
N LYS A 167 12.54 4.71 -12.93
CA LYS A 167 13.98 4.82 -13.22
C LYS A 167 14.51 3.68 -14.09
N ASN A 168 13.99 2.49 -13.92
CA ASN A 168 14.39 1.28 -14.64
C ASN A 168 13.18 0.41 -14.95
N PRO A 169 12.52 0.61 -16.12
CA PRO A 169 11.35 -0.19 -16.50
C PRO A 169 11.62 -1.70 -16.63
N ASN A 170 12.87 -2.11 -16.94
CA ASN A 170 13.24 -3.53 -17.06
C ASN A 170 13.10 -4.28 -15.74
N LEU A 171 13.14 -3.57 -14.60
CA LEU A 171 12.92 -4.15 -13.29
C LEU A 171 11.51 -4.80 -13.16
N LEU A 172 10.54 -4.32 -13.94
CA LEU A 172 9.20 -4.93 -13.96
C LEU A 172 9.26 -6.38 -14.43
N ILE A 173 9.99 -6.65 -15.52
CA ILE A 173 10.14 -7.99 -16.07
C ILE A 173 10.87 -8.89 -15.06
N GLU A 174 12.00 -8.41 -14.54
CA GLU A 174 12.81 -9.15 -13.56
C GLU A 174 12.00 -9.56 -12.32
N ILE A 175 11.21 -8.63 -11.79
CA ILE A 175 10.39 -8.91 -10.60
C ILE A 175 9.20 -9.80 -10.94
N SER A 176 8.52 -9.58 -12.07
CA SER A 176 7.37 -10.41 -12.45
C SER A 176 7.78 -11.86 -12.66
N ASP A 177 8.90 -12.12 -13.33
CA ASP A 177 9.43 -13.47 -13.53
C ASP A 177 9.69 -14.16 -12.17
N LYS A 178 10.29 -13.45 -11.23
CA LYS A 178 10.53 -13.98 -9.87
C LYS A 178 9.25 -14.22 -9.07
N VAL A 179 8.24 -13.37 -9.23
CA VAL A 179 6.93 -13.58 -8.59
C VAL A 179 6.21 -14.79 -9.18
N TYR A 180 6.31 -15.00 -10.49
CA TYR A 180 5.75 -16.20 -11.14
C TYR A 180 6.45 -17.47 -10.66
N GLU A 181 7.79 -17.50 -10.66
CA GLU A 181 8.57 -18.63 -10.12
C GLU A 181 8.22 -18.95 -8.66
N TRP A 182 7.94 -17.95 -7.85
CA TRP A 182 7.59 -18.12 -6.44
C TRP A 182 6.18 -18.70 -6.25
N ASN A 183 5.26 -18.48 -7.20
CA ASN A 183 3.87 -18.97 -7.14
C ASN A 183 3.69 -20.40 -7.72
N GLU A 184 4.72 -20.96 -8.38
CA GLU A 184 4.74 -22.34 -8.88
C GLU A 184 5.10 -23.35 -7.76
#